data_899e39c85207c490cbf4e0ca3e4fdd87
#
_entry.id   899e39c85207c490cbf4e0ca3e4fdd87
#
_cell.length_a   1.000
_cell.length_b   1.000
_cell.length_c   1.000
_cell.angle_alpha   90.00
_cell.angle_beta   90.00
_cell.angle_gamma   90.00
#
_symmetry.space_group_name_H-M   'P 1'
#
loop_
_entity.id
_entity.type
_entity.pdbx_description
1 polymer ?
#
loop_
_entity_poly.entity_id
_entity_poly.type
_entity_poly.pdbx_seq_one_letter_code
_entity_poly.pdbx_strand_id
1 'polypeptide(L)'
;MKRSRPSHLIRFTGISLILLVGACSKVPSFTEDLSFLKSHTEIHVLEDKATGARVAVAPAWQGRVMTSTDGGADSASMGWIHRNNIAAGINLESDRTGTAKHIHIFGGEERFWLGPEGGQYALFFPPAPAPYEFEHWKTPALLDTEPFDVVSKDDRRITFKKHAELTNRAGNLLAFEIDRTVELLADTEIVHMLGSHIPRGVTHVAYKTNNSITNRSSAPWTPEKGLVSIWLLGMFKHGPDVISIVPLNPGNGSAVNTDYFGELGPDRLAVTDRAVFMKADGAFRSKIGIPPSRSTGVAAAYDPSRGLLTIIHTLPHPNASSFPYVRSQWMDHENPYQGDLINVYNDGPTTPGEPPLGPFYELESSSPALPLNPGQILVHTQKTMHFRGAQAALEPIAQKILGISLADLGSVFSNN
;
A
#
# COMPACT_ATOMS: atom_id res chain seq x y z
N MET A 1 70.11 -52.51 1.37
CA MET A 1 69.73 -51.61 2.43
C MET A 1 69.86 -50.16 1.98
N LYS A 2 68.75 -49.48 1.59
CA LYS A 2 68.71 -48.02 1.40
C LYS A 2 67.39 -47.54 1.94
N ARG A 3 67.45 -46.76 3.05
CA ARG A 3 66.32 -46.13 3.67
C ARG A 3 65.92 -44.88 2.89
N SER A 4 64.69 -44.80 2.44
CA SER A 4 64.06 -43.59 1.89
C SER A 4 63.38 -42.81 3.01
N ARG A 5 63.62 -41.49 3.10
CA ARG A 5 62.98 -40.55 3.99
C ARG A 5 61.68 -40.04 3.35
N PRO A 6 60.58 -39.83 4.08
CA PRO A 6 59.39 -39.17 3.54
C PRO A 6 59.54 -37.64 3.61
N SER A 7 59.24 -36.96 2.50
CA SER A 7 59.13 -35.51 2.40
C SER A 7 57.78 -35.05 2.91
N HIS A 8 57.75 -34.20 3.91
CA HIS A 8 56.56 -33.49 4.39
C HIS A 8 56.19 -32.38 3.42
N LEU A 9 55.03 -32.52 2.77
CA LEU A 9 54.40 -31.47 1.97
C LEU A 9 53.54 -30.61 2.91
N ILE A 10 53.94 -29.37 3.16
CA ILE A 10 53.15 -28.37 3.90
C ILE A 10 52.12 -27.80 2.92
N ARG A 11 50.85 -28.14 3.14
CA ARG A 11 49.72 -27.50 2.45
C ARG A 11 49.37 -26.19 3.16
N PHE A 12 49.63 -25.06 2.52
CA PHE A 12 49.05 -23.78 2.91
C PHE A 12 47.58 -23.75 2.46
N THR A 13 46.66 -23.86 3.41
CA THR A 13 45.23 -23.55 3.20
C THR A 13 45.08 -22.04 3.34
N GLY A 14 44.98 -21.36 2.20
CA GLY A 14 44.61 -19.95 2.17
C GLY A 14 43.12 -19.82 2.55
N ILE A 15 42.84 -19.20 3.69
CA ILE A 15 41.54 -18.77 4.08
C ILE A 15 41.24 -17.48 3.30
N SER A 16 40.43 -17.59 2.23
CA SER A 16 39.88 -16.43 1.55
C SER A 16 38.78 -15.84 2.44
N LEU A 17 39.08 -14.74 3.11
CA LEU A 17 38.12 -13.93 3.82
C LEU A 17 37.26 -13.19 2.79
N ILE A 18 36.07 -13.72 2.49
CA ILE A 18 35.06 -13.02 1.68
C ILE A 18 34.47 -11.93 2.56
N LEU A 19 34.96 -10.72 2.39
CA LEU A 19 34.30 -9.51 2.90
C LEU A 19 32.98 -9.35 2.15
N LEU A 20 31.89 -9.79 2.76
CA LEU A 20 30.53 -9.37 2.39
C LEU A 20 30.42 -7.87 2.69
N VAL A 21 30.79 -7.04 1.72
CA VAL A 21 30.40 -5.62 1.73
C VAL A 21 28.90 -5.59 1.49
N GLY A 22 28.11 -5.54 2.55
CA GLY A 22 26.72 -5.21 2.47
C GLY A 22 26.58 -3.84 1.79
N ALA A 23 26.27 -3.83 0.51
CA ALA A 23 25.92 -2.61 -0.19
C ALA A 23 24.64 -2.09 0.46
N CYS A 24 24.78 -1.10 1.34
CA CYS A 24 23.67 -0.27 1.78
C CYS A 24 23.11 0.39 0.52
N SER A 25 22.05 -0.17 -0.07
CA SER A 25 21.44 0.39 -1.28
C SER A 25 20.88 1.76 -0.89
N LYS A 26 21.50 2.82 -1.39
CA LYS A 26 21.06 4.19 -1.19
C LYS A 26 19.59 4.30 -1.60
N VAL A 27 18.74 4.81 -0.72
CA VAL A 27 17.34 5.10 -1.07
C VAL A 27 17.34 6.09 -2.23
N PRO A 28 16.65 5.81 -3.36
CA PRO A 28 16.60 6.74 -4.48
C PRO A 28 16.03 8.10 -4.07
N SER A 29 16.59 9.16 -4.63
CA SER A 29 16.00 10.49 -4.53
C SER A 29 14.73 10.58 -5.39
N PHE A 30 13.89 11.55 -5.10
CA PHE A 30 12.70 11.83 -5.94
C PHE A 30 13.10 12.14 -7.39
N THR A 31 14.21 12.84 -7.61
CA THR A 31 14.70 13.16 -8.95
C THR A 31 15.12 11.90 -9.72
N GLU A 32 15.77 10.95 -9.06
CA GLU A 32 16.15 9.67 -9.68
C GLU A 32 14.93 8.84 -10.05
N ASP A 33 13.91 8.74 -9.15
CA ASP A 33 12.66 8.03 -9.43
C ASP A 33 11.84 8.75 -10.51
N LEU A 34 11.74 10.07 -10.46
CA LEU A 34 11.02 10.85 -11.47
C LEU A 34 11.66 10.72 -12.86
N SER A 35 12.99 10.75 -12.95
CA SER A 35 13.72 10.55 -14.20
C SER A 35 13.47 9.16 -14.77
N PHE A 36 13.54 8.14 -13.92
CA PHE A 36 13.23 6.78 -14.30
C PHE A 36 11.78 6.65 -14.81
N LEU A 37 10.81 7.15 -14.06
CA LEU A 37 9.38 7.06 -14.44
C LEU A 37 9.12 7.78 -15.78
N LYS A 38 9.67 8.99 -15.97
CA LYS A 38 9.52 9.76 -17.21
C LYS A 38 10.14 9.09 -18.44
N SER A 39 11.10 8.18 -18.26
CA SER A 39 11.64 7.39 -19.37
C SER A 39 10.73 6.23 -19.80
N HIS A 40 9.67 5.92 -19.02
CA HIS A 40 8.74 4.80 -19.29
C HIS A 40 7.30 5.25 -19.53
N THR A 41 6.88 6.41 -19.02
CA THR A 41 5.51 6.93 -19.18
C THR A 41 5.45 8.45 -18.97
N GLU A 42 4.34 9.08 -19.40
CA GLU A 42 4.04 10.46 -19.02
C GLU A 42 3.82 10.55 -17.51
N ILE A 43 4.49 11.50 -16.86
CA ILE A 43 4.31 11.83 -15.44
C ILE A 43 3.90 13.29 -15.31
N HIS A 44 2.76 13.53 -14.67
CA HIS A 44 2.35 14.85 -14.20
C HIS A 44 2.85 15.04 -12.77
N VAL A 45 3.52 16.17 -12.50
CA VAL A 45 4.04 16.49 -11.17
C VAL A 45 3.20 17.60 -10.57
N LEU A 46 2.55 17.31 -9.45
CA LEU A 46 1.94 18.33 -8.60
C LEU A 46 3.06 18.93 -7.73
N GLU A 47 3.07 20.26 -7.56
CA GLU A 47 4.15 20.95 -6.86
C GLU A 47 3.64 22.08 -5.99
N ASP A 48 4.13 22.15 -4.76
CA ASP A 48 4.08 23.33 -3.93
C ASP A 48 5.41 24.07 -4.00
N LYS A 49 5.41 25.21 -4.72
CA LYS A 49 6.63 26.00 -4.95
C LYS A 49 7.19 26.64 -3.69
N ALA A 50 6.38 26.80 -2.64
CA ALA A 50 6.80 27.42 -1.39
C ALA A 50 7.60 26.45 -0.51
N THR A 51 7.18 25.20 -0.46
CA THR A 51 7.82 24.14 0.35
C THR A 51 8.74 23.25 -0.46
N GLY A 52 8.55 23.19 -1.79
CA GLY A 52 9.21 22.24 -2.67
C GLY A 52 8.61 20.84 -2.62
N ALA A 53 7.50 20.63 -1.91
CA ALA A 53 6.79 19.36 -1.86
C ALA A 53 6.23 19.02 -3.24
N ARG A 54 6.39 17.75 -3.68
CA ARG A 54 5.96 17.30 -5.00
C ARG A 54 5.35 15.90 -4.95
N VAL A 55 4.42 15.65 -5.88
CA VAL A 55 3.74 14.36 -6.05
C VAL A 55 3.78 13.98 -7.53
N ALA A 56 4.34 12.81 -7.84
CA ALA A 56 4.44 12.28 -9.20
C ALA A 56 3.26 11.37 -9.51
N VAL A 57 2.42 11.76 -10.47
CA VAL A 57 1.21 11.04 -10.87
C VAL A 57 1.37 10.52 -12.29
N ALA A 58 1.02 9.24 -12.53
CA ALA A 58 1.08 8.56 -13.81
C ALA A 58 -0.32 8.41 -14.42
N PRO A 59 -0.74 9.26 -15.39
CA PRO A 59 -2.05 9.16 -16.02
C PRO A 59 -2.30 7.81 -16.70
N ALA A 60 -1.30 7.30 -17.42
CA ALA A 60 -1.39 6.02 -18.13
C ALA A 60 -1.51 4.80 -17.19
N TRP A 61 -1.29 4.96 -15.91
CA TRP A 61 -1.37 3.91 -14.90
C TRP A 61 -2.45 4.24 -13.85
N GLN A 62 -3.70 4.42 -14.30
CA GLN A 62 -4.90 4.67 -13.49
C GLN A 62 -4.82 5.97 -12.63
N GLY A 63 -4.08 7.00 -13.08
CA GLY A 63 -3.83 8.18 -12.25
C GLY A 63 -3.11 7.81 -10.94
N ARG A 64 -2.23 6.80 -10.98
CA ARG A 64 -1.48 6.28 -9.82
C ARG A 64 -0.53 7.33 -9.30
N VAL A 65 -0.53 7.55 -7.99
CA VAL A 65 0.56 8.28 -7.33
C VAL A 65 1.74 7.33 -7.23
N MET A 66 2.80 7.62 -7.95
CA MET A 66 3.99 6.76 -7.99
C MET A 66 4.89 7.02 -6.80
N THR A 67 5.15 8.27 -6.51
CA THR A 67 5.96 8.69 -5.36
C THR A 67 5.77 10.17 -5.08
N SER A 68 6.15 10.59 -3.88
CA SER A 68 6.17 11.99 -3.46
C SER A 68 7.49 12.37 -2.78
N THR A 69 7.67 13.66 -2.49
CA THR A 69 8.79 14.19 -1.70
C THR A 69 8.37 15.41 -0.92
N ASP A 70 8.95 15.59 0.25
CA ASP A 70 8.69 16.68 1.20
C ASP A 70 9.47 17.97 0.93
N GLY A 71 10.21 18.03 -0.14
CA GLY A 71 10.89 19.25 -0.60
C GLY A 71 12.20 18.98 -1.33
N GLY A 72 12.55 19.90 -2.24
CA GLY A 72 13.79 19.86 -2.99
C GLY A 72 13.97 18.66 -3.95
N ALA A 73 14.87 18.79 -4.91
CA ALA A 73 15.16 17.73 -5.88
C ALA A 73 15.89 16.53 -5.28
N ASP A 74 16.67 16.76 -4.25
CA ASP A 74 17.51 15.73 -3.60
C ASP A 74 16.83 15.07 -2.41
N SER A 75 15.57 15.44 -2.10
CA SER A 75 14.80 14.79 -1.05
C SER A 75 14.47 13.35 -1.41
N ALA A 76 14.36 12.48 -0.38
CA ALA A 76 14.05 11.08 -0.58
C ALA A 76 12.68 10.88 -1.25
N SER A 77 12.62 9.88 -2.10
CA SER A 77 11.39 9.37 -2.69
C SER A 77 10.62 8.57 -1.65
N MET A 78 9.34 8.88 -1.40
CA MET A 78 8.54 8.27 -0.33
C MET A 78 7.99 6.90 -0.74
N GLY A 79 7.43 6.80 -1.96
CA GLY A 79 6.83 5.57 -2.47
C GLY A 79 7.85 4.50 -2.82
N TRP A 80 7.41 3.24 -2.81
CA TRP A 80 8.18 2.14 -3.37
C TRP A 80 7.76 1.85 -4.82
N ILE A 81 8.75 1.61 -5.70
CA ILE A 81 8.58 1.41 -7.13
C ILE A 81 9.36 0.16 -7.56
N HIS A 82 8.71 -0.78 -8.21
CA HIS A 82 9.37 -1.97 -8.77
C HIS A 82 9.97 -1.65 -10.14
N ARG A 83 11.18 -1.09 -10.16
CA ARG A 83 11.83 -0.60 -11.38
C ARG A 83 11.96 -1.67 -12.47
N ASN A 84 12.28 -2.91 -12.10
CA ASN A 84 12.45 -4.00 -13.08
C ASN A 84 11.13 -4.35 -13.80
N ASN A 85 9.99 -4.41 -13.09
CA ASN A 85 8.69 -4.66 -13.71
C ASN A 85 8.32 -3.53 -14.66
N ILE A 86 8.51 -2.28 -14.22
CA ILE A 86 8.22 -1.09 -15.05
C ILE A 86 9.12 -1.05 -16.27
N ALA A 87 10.42 -1.29 -16.13
CA ALA A 87 11.37 -1.31 -17.24
C ALA A 87 11.09 -2.42 -18.25
N ALA A 88 10.51 -3.55 -17.80
CA ALA A 88 10.06 -4.61 -18.70
C ALA A 88 8.88 -4.22 -19.60
N GLY A 89 8.22 -3.08 -19.26
CA GLY A 89 7.09 -2.53 -20.03
C GLY A 89 5.82 -3.38 -19.92
N ILE A 90 4.78 -2.96 -20.63
CA ILE A 90 3.52 -3.70 -20.76
C ILE A 90 3.65 -4.58 -21.98
N ASN A 91 3.84 -5.89 -21.79
CA ASN A 91 3.82 -6.86 -22.86
C ASN A 91 2.92 -8.04 -22.47
N LEU A 92 1.67 -8.00 -22.92
CA LEU A 92 0.65 -8.97 -22.59
C LEU A 92 0.88 -10.36 -23.24
N GLU A 93 1.73 -10.44 -24.26
CA GLU A 93 2.02 -11.66 -25.01
C GLU A 93 3.34 -12.35 -24.56
N SER A 94 4.11 -11.72 -23.68
CA SER A 94 5.40 -12.27 -23.27
C SER A 94 5.25 -13.37 -22.21
N ASP A 95 6.11 -14.36 -22.26
CA ASP A 95 6.35 -15.38 -21.23
C ASP A 95 7.04 -14.75 -20.00
N ARG A 96 6.37 -13.80 -19.35
CA ARG A 96 6.87 -13.19 -18.12
C ARG A 96 6.87 -14.20 -17.00
N THR A 97 7.84 -14.11 -16.10
CA THR A 97 8.00 -14.98 -14.94
C THR A 97 7.83 -14.20 -13.63
N GLY A 98 7.55 -14.89 -12.55
CA GLY A 98 7.39 -14.31 -11.24
C GLY A 98 6.25 -13.28 -11.19
N THR A 99 6.38 -12.26 -10.37
CA THR A 99 5.35 -11.23 -10.16
C THR A 99 4.95 -10.49 -11.45
N ALA A 100 5.89 -10.31 -12.38
CA ALA A 100 5.62 -9.63 -13.65
C ALA A 100 4.61 -10.35 -14.55
N LYS A 101 4.36 -11.64 -14.32
CA LYS A 101 3.32 -12.41 -15.01
C LYS A 101 1.91 -12.00 -14.61
N HIS A 102 1.76 -11.49 -13.39
CA HIS A 102 0.48 -11.25 -12.72
C HIS A 102 0.14 -9.76 -12.61
N ILE A 103 1.16 -8.91 -12.56
CA ILE A 103 1.05 -7.46 -12.48
C ILE A 103 2.18 -6.82 -13.28
N HIS A 104 1.85 -5.87 -14.18
CA HIS A 104 2.85 -5.22 -15.04
C HIS A 104 3.44 -3.99 -14.36
N ILE A 105 2.58 -3.12 -13.82
CA ILE A 105 2.99 -1.89 -13.15
C ILE A 105 2.94 -2.13 -11.65
N PHE A 106 4.08 -2.51 -11.08
CA PHE A 106 4.17 -2.86 -9.68
C PHE A 106 4.85 -1.74 -8.88
N GLY A 107 4.21 -1.33 -7.79
CA GLY A 107 4.62 -0.20 -6.97
C GLY A 107 3.70 1.00 -7.11
N GLY A 108 4.01 2.02 -6.35
CA GLY A 108 3.27 3.27 -6.28
C GLY A 108 2.77 3.57 -4.89
N GLU A 109 2.86 4.83 -4.53
CA GLU A 109 2.49 5.36 -3.21
C GLU A 109 0.98 5.33 -2.95
N GLU A 110 0.17 5.34 -4.04
CA GLU A 110 -1.25 5.05 -3.97
C GLU A 110 -1.75 4.50 -5.31
N ARG A 111 -2.24 3.26 -5.28
CA ARG A 111 -2.89 2.58 -6.40
C ARG A 111 -4.41 2.60 -6.19
N PHE A 112 -5.16 2.89 -7.25
CA PHE A 112 -6.60 2.72 -7.29
C PHE A 112 -6.93 1.29 -7.74
N TRP A 113 -7.48 0.49 -6.84
CA TRP A 113 -8.00 -0.83 -7.13
C TRP A 113 -9.45 -0.95 -6.71
N LEU A 114 -10.08 -2.06 -7.08
CA LEU A 114 -11.40 -2.47 -6.65
C LEU A 114 -11.31 -3.84 -5.98
N GLY A 115 -11.98 -3.98 -4.84
CA GLY A 115 -12.19 -5.28 -4.19
C GLY A 115 -13.58 -5.86 -4.49
N PRO A 116 -13.76 -7.19 -4.28
CA PRO A 116 -12.86 -8.10 -3.58
C PRO A 116 -11.75 -8.67 -4.46
N GLU A 117 -10.58 -8.91 -3.85
CA GLU A 117 -9.48 -9.61 -4.50
C GLU A 117 -9.77 -11.10 -4.63
N GLY A 118 -10.13 -11.76 -3.53
CA GLY A 118 -10.54 -13.15 -3.44
C GLY A 118 -12.04 -13.32 -3.16
N GLY A 119 -12.46 -14.53 -2.90
CA GLY A 119 -13.85 -14.87 -2.64
C GLY A 119 -14.67 -15.13 -3.90
N GLN A 120 -15.90 -15.60 -3.72
CA GLN A 120 -16.81 -16.01 -4.79
C GLN A 120 -17.15 -14.90 -5.79
N TYR A 121 -16.90 -13.63 -5.44
CA TYR A 121 -17.10 -12.45 -6.30
C TYR A 121 -15.79 -11.77 -6.69
N ALA A 122 -14.65 -12.48 -6.55
CA ALA A 122 -13.32 -11.94 -6.83
C ALA A 122 -13.21 -11.29 -8.21
N LEU A 123 -12.42 -10.23 -8.29
CA LEU A 123 -12.09 -9.54 -9.54
C LEU A 123 -10.73 -10.00 -10.13
N PHE A 124 -9.91 -10.71 -9.33
CA PHE A 124 -8.54 -11.07 -9.68
C PHE A 124 -8.36 -12.56 -10.00
N PHE A 125 -9.44 -13.33 -9.96
CA PHE A 125 -9.43 -14.75 -10.25
C PHE A 125 -10.39 -15.13 -11.37
N PRO A 126 -10.06 -16.13 -12.21
CA PRO A 126 -10.94 -16.61 -13.24
C PRO A 126 -12.20 -17.26 -12.62
N PRO A 127 -13.24 -17.51 -13.44
CA PRO A 127 -14.46 -18.16 -12.97
C PRO A 127 -14.19 -19.53 -12.31
N ALA A 128 -15.06 -19.92 -11.37
CA ALA A 128 -15.03 -21.26 -10.80
C ALA A 128 -15.16 -22.35 -11.90
N PRO A 129 -14.51 -23.51 -11.74
CA PRO A 129 -13.90 -24.08 -10.54
C PRO A 129 -12.40 -23.82 -10.38
N ALA A 130 -11.81 -22.82 -11.05
CA ALA A 130 -10.39 -22.55 -10.92
C ALA A 130 -10.00 -22.33 -9.43
N PRO A 131 -8.88 -22.91 -8.95
CA PRO A 131 -8.49 -22.76 -7.56
C PRO A 131 -7.98 -21.36 -7.23
N TYR A 132 -7.97 -21.02 -5.93
CA TYR A 132 -7.36 -19.80 -5.42
C TYR A 132 -5.85 -20.00 -5.20
N GLU A 133 -5.11 -20.05 -6.31
CA GLU A 133 -3.66 -20.22 -6.33
C GLU A 133 -3.01 -19.02 -7.04
N PHE A 134 -1.76 -18.73 -6.70
CA PHE A 134 -1.06 -17.56 -7.25
C PHE A 134 -0.97 -17.61 -8.78
N GLU A 135 -0.84 -18.79 -9.39
CA GLU A 135 -0.83 -18.98 -10.84
C GLU A 135 -2.10 -18.47 -11.54
N HIS A 136 -3.23 -18.47 -10.84
CA HIS A 136 -4.53 -18.02 -11.33
C HIS A 136 -4.83 -16.57 -10.97
N TRP A 137 -4.11 -16.00 -9.99
CA TRP A 137 -4.26 -14.62 -9.61
C TRP A 137 -3.75 -13.68 -10.71
N LYS A 138 -4.54 -12.71 -11.11
CA LYS A 138 -4.16 -11.74 -12.13
C LYS A 138 -4.84 -10.39 -11.89
N THR A 139 -4.03 -9.34 -11.91
CA THR A 139 -4.58 -7.98 -11.83
C THR A 139 -5.37 -7.67 -13.11
N PRO A 140 -6.64 -7.26 -13.03
CA PRO A 140 -7.40 -6.82 -14.18
C PRO A 140 -6.68 -5.68 -14.93
N ALA A 141 -6.74 -5.68 -16.26
CA ALA A 141 -6.09 -4.64 -17.09
C ALA A 141 -6.53 -3.22 -16.69
N LEU A 142 -7.81 -3.04 -16.37
CA LEU A 142 -8.34 -1.77 -15.85
C LEU A 142 -7.56 -1.23 -14.64
N LEU A 143 -7.05 -2.12 -13.78
CA LEU A 143 -6.38 -1.77 -12.53
C LEU A 143 -4.85 -1.84 -12.62
N ASP A 144 -4.31 -2.23 -13.80
CA ASP A 144 -2.86 -2.39 -14.01
C ASP A 144 -2.34 -1.61 -15.23
N THR A 145 -2.92 -1.82 -16.42
CA THR A 145 -2.32 -1.40 -17.69
C THR A 145 -3.17 -0.42 -18.50
N GLU A 146 -4.46 -0.29 -18.20
CA GLU A 146 -5.32 0.66 -18.93
C GLU A 146 -5.18 2.08 -18.38
N PRO A 147 -5.06 3.10 -19.25
CA PRO A 147 -5.03 4.50 -18.83
C PRO A 147 -6.39 4.99 -18.36
N PHE A 148 -6.35 5.99 -17.46
CA PHE A 148 -7.50 6.84 -17.20
C PHE A 148 -7.37 8.15 -17.97
N ASP A 149 -8.49 8.65 -18.49
CA ASP A 149 -8.53 9.88 -19.27
C ASP A 149 -8.35 11.11 -18.37
N VAL A 150 -7.41 11.98 -18.71
CA VAL A 150 -7.20 13.25 -17.99
C VAL A 150 -8.32 14.23 -18.35
N VAL A 151 -9.13 14.62 -17.38
CA VAL A 151 -10.21 15.62 -17.55
C VAL A 151 -9.69 17.04 -17.36
N SER A 152 -8.85 17.25 -16.34
CA SER A 152 -8.23 18.53 -16.05
C SER A 152 -6.94 18.34 -15.26
N LYS A 153 -6.01 19.28 -15.39
CA LYS A 153 -4.77 19.29 -14.61
C LYS A 153 -4.24 20.71 -14.44
N ASP A 154 -3.65 20.95 -13.28
CA ASP A 154 -2.85 22.14 -12.95
C ASP A 154 -1.67 21.77 -12.03
N ASP A 155 -0.97 22.76 -11.47
CA ASP A 155 0.20 22.52 -10.60
C ASP A 155 -0.14 21.79 -9.29
N ARG A 156 -1.42 21.77 -8.85
CA ARG A 156 -1.82 21.23 -7.55
C ARG A 156 -2.84 20.09 -7.64
N ARG A 157 -3.46 19.90 -8.80
CA ARG A 157 -4.57 18.93 -8.97
C ARG A 157 -4.54 18.30 -10.36
N ILE A 158 -4.89 17.02 -10.40
CA ILE A 158 -5.19 16.32 -11.65
C ILE A 158 -6.43 15.44 -11.45
N THR A 159 -7.34 15.48 -12.42
CA THR A 159 -8.63 14.78 -12.38
C THR A 159 -8.72 13.83 -13.57
N PHE A 160 -9.22 12.65 -13.31
CA PHE A 160 -9.35 11.55 -14.26
C PHE A 160 -10.79 11.05 -14.35
N LYS A 161 -11.11 10.47 -15.50
CA LYS A 161 -12.34 9.73 -15.75
C LYS A 161 -12.04 8.43 -16.50
N LYS A 162 -12.82 7.39 -16.23
CA LYS A 162 -12.76 6.12 -16.97
C LYS A 162 -14.14 5.45 -17.00
N HIS A 163 -14.59 5.07 -18.18
CA HIS A 163 -15.69 4.12 -18.33
C HIS A 163 -15.12 2.71 -18.37
N ALA A 164 -15.69 1.80 -17.64
CA ALA A 164 -15.13 0.47 -17.47
C ALA A 164 -16.22 -0.60 -17.25
N GLU A 165 -15.83 -1.82 -17.57
CA GLU A 165 -16.59 -3.03 -17.27
C GLU A 165 -15.66 -4.08 -16.67
N LEU A 166 -16.11 -4.77 -15.63
CA LEU A 166 -15.44 -5.93 -15.06
C LEU A 166 -16.44 -7.07 -14.86
N THR A 167 -16.01 -8.27 -15.16
CA THR A 167 -16.76 -9.49 -14.82
C THR A 167 -16.14 -10.13 -13.59
N ASN A 168 -16.93 -10.33 -12.54
CA ASN A 168 -16.45 -10.99 -11.35
C ASN A 168 -16.39 -12.53 -11.52
N ARG A 169 -15.77 -13.22 -10.56
CA ARG A 169 -15.61 -14.68 -10.57
C ARG A 169 -16.92 -15.46 -10.70
N ALA A 170 -18.05 -14.91 -10.21
CA ALA A 170 -19.39 -15.49 -10.36
C ALA A 170 -20.01 -15.26 -11.75
N GLY A 171 -19.29 -14.58 -12.68
CA GLY A 171 -19.75 -14.32 -14.04
C GLY A 171 -20.68 -13.11 -14.18
N ASN A 172 -20.84 -12.28 -13.13
CA ASN A 172 -21.66 -11.08 -13.21
C ASN A 172 -20.85 -9.91 -13.75
N LEU A 173 -21.37 -9.27 -14.80
CA LEU A 173 -20.80 -8.08 -15.42
C LEU A 173 -21.20 -6.84 -14.60
N LEU A 174 -20.22 -6.02 -14.27
CA LEU A 174 -20.34 -4.73 -13.60
C LEU A 174 -19.88 -3.64 -14.57
N ALA A 175 -20.79 -2.77 -15.01
CA ALA A 175 -20.45 -1.60 -15.81
C ALA A 175 -20.48 -0.35 -14.91
N PHE A 176 -19.44 0.47 -14.98
CA PHE A 176 -19.32 1.65 -14.11
C PHE A 176 -18.46 2.75 -14.74
N GLU A 177 -18.59 3.95 -14.17
CA GLU A 177 -17.72 5.07 -14.44
C GLU A 177 -16.90 5.38 -13.20
N ILE A 178 -15.61 5.58 -13.37
CA ILE A 178 -14.68 6.02 -12.35
C ILE A 178 -14.42 7.51 -12.53
N ASP A 179 -14.54 8.28 -11.44
CA ASP A 179 -13.93 9.61 -11.33
C ASP A 179 -12.86 9.57 -10.23
N ARG A 180 -11.66 10.08 -10.55
CA ARG A 180 -10.54 10.13 -9.61
C ARG A 180 -9.90 11.49 -9.66
N THR A 181 -9.62 12.07 -8.50
CA THR A 181 -8.84 13.31 -8.37
C THR A 181 -7.68 13.09 -7.42
N VAL A 182 -6.49 13.55 -7.80
CA VAL A 182 -5.32 13.65 -6.93
C VAL A 182 -5.03 15.13 -6.72
N GLU A 183 -4.94 15.56 -5.47
CA GLU A 183 -4.76 16.95 -5.08
C GLU A 183 -3.70 17.10 -3.99
N LEU A 184 -2.70 17.93 -4.24
CA LEU A 184 -1.68 18.30 -3.26
C LEU A 184 -2.30 19.22 -2.20
N LEU A 185 -2.25 18.83 -0.92
CA LEU A 185 -2.83 19.59 0.18
C LEU A 185 -2.00 20.85 0.47
N ALA A 186 -2.70 21.91 0.88
CA ALA A 186 -2.07 23.10 1.40
C ALA A 186 -1.72 22.97 2.89
N ASP A 187 -0.71 23.69 3.36
CA ASP A 187 -0.33 23.72 4.78
C ASP A 187 -1.50 24.07 5.70
N THR A 188 -2.41 24.95 5.25
CA THR A 188 -3.60 25.33 6.01
C THR A 188 -4.53 24.14 6.27
N GLU A 189 -4.64 23.18 5.35
CA GLU A 189 -5.45 21.98 5.55
C GLU A 189 -4.78 21.02 6.54
N ILE A 190 -3.45 20.91 6.49
CA ILE A 190 -2.65 20.10 7.42
C ILE A 190 -2.74 20.72 8.83
N VAL A 191 -2.53 22.03 8.96
CA VAL A 191 -2.65 22.77 10.24
C VAL A 191 -4.05 22.61 10.83
N HIS A 192 -5.09 22.70 10.01
CA HIS A 192 -6.48 22.47 10.47
C HIS A 192 -6.68 21.05 11.02
N MET A 193 -6.15 20.05 10.35
CA MET A 193 -6.24 18.65 10.76
C MET A 193 -5.44 18.37 12.04
N LEU A 194 -4.25 18.95 12.16
CA LEU A 194 -3.42 18.83 13.38
C LEU A 194 -4.01 19.64 14.56
N GLY A 195 -4.80 20.68 14.27
CA GLY A 195 -5.27 21.65 15.27
C GLY A 195 -4.14 22.52 15.85
N SER A 196 -2.97 22.51 15.23
CA SER A 196 -1.77 23.25 15.62
C SER A 196 -0.87 23.50 14.41
N HIS A 197 0.09 24.39 14.53
CA HIS A 197 1.12 24.56 13.53
C HIS A 197 1.95 23.29 13.34
N ILE A 198 2.47 23.09 12.13
CA ILE A 198 3.46 22.03 11.86
C ILE A 198 4.69 22.30 12.71
N PRO A 199 5.18 21.34 13.49
CA PRO A 199 6.32 21.55 14.38
C PRO A 199 7.57 22.01 13.63
N ARG A 200 8.35 22.89 14.28
CA ARG A 200 9.60 23.37 13.70
C ARG A 200 10.57 22.22 13.45
N GLY A 201 11.21 22.19 12.30
CA GLY A 201 12.15 21.13 11.88
C GLY A 201 11.47 19.91 11.30
N VAL A 202 10.15 19.95 11.07
CA VAL A 202 9.42 18.95 10.30
C VAL A 202 9.21 19.46 8.89
N THR A 203 9.64 18.67 7.90
CA THR A 203 9.26 18.81 6.50
C THR A 203 8.13 17.83 6.19
N HIS A 204 7.33 18.11 5.16
CA HIS A 204 6.18 17.27 4.86
C HIS A 204 5.75 17.36 3.39
N VAL A 205 5.05 16.33 2.95
CA VAL A 205 4.21 16.31 1.77
C VAL A 205 2.90 15.63 2.10
N ALA A 206 1.80 16.17 1.64
CA ALA A 206 0.49 15.57 1.84
C ALA A 206 -0.37 15.76 0.59
N TYR A 207 -1.10 14.72 0.22
CA TYR A 207 -2.07 14.79 -0.86
C TYR A 207 -3.37 14.08 -0.47
N LYS A 208 -4.42 14.42 -1.17
CA LYS A 208 -5.75 13.83 -1.03
C LYS A 208 -6.17 13.23 -2.36
N THR A 209 -6.77 12.07 -2.31
CA THR A 209 -7.47 11.49 -3.45
C THR A 209 -8.96 11.39 -3.16
N ASN A 210 -9.76 11.84 -4.12
CA ASN A 210 -11.20 11.60 -4.14
C ASN A 210 -11.48 10.62 -5.26
N ASN A 211 -12.09 9.50 -4.93
CA ASN A 211 -12.37 8.42 -5.85
C ASN A 211 -13.86 8.11 -5.81
N SER A 212 -14.49 7.95 -6.96
CA SER A 212 -15.86 7.49 -7.02
C SER A 212 -16.07 6.47 -8.12
N ILE A 213 -17.03 5.58 -7.90
CA ILE A 213 -17.58 4.70 -8.92
C ILE A 213 -19.09 4.93 -9.02
N THR A 214 -19.57 5.12 -10.25
CA THR A 214 -20.99 5.27 -10.56
C THR A 214 -21.49 4.02 -11.25
N ASN A 215 -22.55 3.36 -10.75
CA ASN A 215 -23.14 2.22 -11.43
C ASN A 215 -23.69 2.67 -12.80
N ARG A 216 -23.13 2.14 -13.87
CA ARG A 216 -23.55 2.35 -15.27
C ARG A 216 -24.21 1.10 -15.88
N SER A 217 -24.40 0.04 -15.08
CA SER A 217 -25.17 -1.14 -15.49
C SER A 217 -26.65 -0.76 -15.65
N SER A 218 -27.38 -1.53 -16.44
CA SER A 218 -28.83 -1.37 -16.61
C SER A 218 -29.66 -1.87 -15.40
N ALA A 219 -29.01 -2.56 -14.44
CA ALA A 219 -29.64 -3.15 -13.27
C ALA A 219 -28.88 -2.78 -11.97
N PRO A 220 -29.53 -2.87 -10.81
CA PRO A 220 -28.87 -2.69 -9.52
C PRO A 220 -27.77 -3.72 -9.29
N TRP A 221 -26.71 -3.31 -8.63
CA TRP A 221 -25.74 -4.21 -8.00
C TRP A 221 -26.35 -4.73 -6.70
N THR A 222 -26.32 -6.03 -6.50
CA THR A 222 -26.91 -6.67 -5.31
C THR A 222 -25.90 -7.59 -4.65
N PRO A 223 -26.04 -7.88 -3.34
CA PRO A 223 -25.14 -8.78 -2.63
C PRO A 223 -25.00 -10.17 -3.29
N GLU A 224 -26.07 -10.68 -3.89
CA GLU A 224 -26.11 -12.01 -4.53
C GLU A 224 -25.36 -12.06 -5.86
N LYS A 225 -25.16 -10.90 -6.49
CA LYS A 225 -24.39 -10.76 -7.75
C LYS A 225 -22.96 -10.30 -7.54
N GLY A 226 -22.64 -9.88 -6.33
CA GLY A 226 -21.35 -9.33 -5.96
C GLY A 226 -21.36 -7.82 -5.93
N LEU A 227 -20.92 -7.27 -4.79
CA LEU A 227 -20.67 -5.85 -4.60
C LEU A 227 -19.17 -5.59 -4.68
N VAL A 228 -18.82 -4.35 -4.97
CA VAL A 228 -17.41 -3.91 -5.05
C VAL A 228 -17.15 -2.77 -4.07
N SER A 229 -15.93 -2.70 -3.57
CA SER A 229 -15.40 -1.55 -2.84
C SER A 229 -14.28 -0.87 -3.62
N ILE A 230 -14.13 0.43 -3.46
CA ILE A 230 -12.91 1.14 -3.85
C ILE A 230 -11.86 0.75 -2.81
N TRP A 231 -10.71 0.27 -3.30
CA TRP A 231 -9.60 -0.20 -2.49
C TRP A 231 -8.34 0.55 -2.88
N LEU A 232 -7.81 1.34 -1.95
CA LEU A 232 -6.61 2.15 -2.15
C LEU A 232 -5.44 1.47 -1.43
N LEU A 233 -4.34 1.26 -2.17
CA LEU A 233 -3.16 0.57 -1.67
C LEU A 233 -1.93 1.44 -1.86
N GLY A 234 -1.25 1.78 -0.77
CA GLY A 234 0.00 2.51 -0.80
C GLY A 234 1.19 1.59 -0.51
N MET A 235 2.17 1.54 -1.41
CA MET A 235 3.41 0.77 -1.23
C MET A 235 4.54 1.69 -0.79
N PHE A 236 5.14 1.37 0.35
CA PHE A 236 6.20 2.15 0.98
C PHE A 236 7.42 1.27 1.26
N LYS A 237 8.59 1.90 1.39
CA LYS A 237 9.86 1.18 1.63
C LYS A 237 9.93 0.67 3.05
N HIS A 238 10.05 -0.64 3.24
CA HIS A 238 10.26 -1.25 4.54
C HIS A 238 11.65 -0.90 5.13
N GLY A 239 11.85 -1.25 6.39
CA GLY A 239 13.14 -1.15 7.07
C GLY A 239 13.12 -1.97 8.37
N PRO A 240 14.29 -2.36 8.92
CA PRO A 240 14.37 -3.28 10.04
C PRO A 240 13.61 -2.81 11.29
N ASP A 241 13.49 -1.50 11.46
CA ASP A 241 12.87 -0.88 12.62
C ASP A 241 11.53 -0.20 12.29
N VAL A 242 10.99 -0.41 11.07
CA VAL A 242 9.69 0.16 10.67
C VAL A 242 8.57 -0.56 11.39
N ILE A 243 7.70 0.21 12.03
CA ILE A 243 6.51 -0.28 12.72
C ILE A 243 5.28 0.39 12.12
N SER A 244 4.34 -0.43 11.66
CA SER A 244 3.00 0.01 11.30
C SER A 244 2.14 0.15 12.54
N ILE A 245 1.28 1.18 12.57
CA ILE A 245 0.46 1.59 13.71
C ILE A 245 -0.95 1.83 13.22
N VAL A 246 -1.94 1.11 13.77
CA VAL A 246 -3.35 1.35 13.47
C VAL A 246 -4.09 1.68 14.74
N PRO A 247 -4.47 2.94 14.98
CA PRO A 247 -5.23 3.32 16.16
C PRO A 247 -6.65 2.74 16.09
N LEU A 248 -7.17 2.35 17.26
CA LEU A 248 -8.44 1.67 17.40
C LEU A 248 -9.50 2.55 18.08
N ASN A 249 -10.73 2.44 17.58
CA ASN A 249 -11.89 2.85 18.34
C ASN A 249 -12.14 1.89 19.51
N PRO A 250 -12.60 2.39 20.67
CA PRO A 250 -13.11 1.50 21.71
C PRO A 250 -14.24 0.62 21.19
N GLY A 251 -14.31 -0.63 21.64
CA GLY A 251 -15.38 -1.53 21.22
C GLY A 251 -15.15 -2.97 21.65
N ASN A 252 -16.17 -3.79 21.47
CA ASN A 252 -16.14 -5.21 21.75
C ASN A 252 -15.80 -6.01 20.46
N GLY A 253 -15.35 -7.26 20.62
CA GLY A 253 -14.96 -8.14 19.53
C GLY A 253 -13.48 -8.01 19.13
N SER A 254 -13.08 -8.78 18.13
CA SER A 254 -11.70 -8.78 17.66
C SER A 254 -11.33 -7.41 17.11
N ALA A 255 -10.17 -6.91 17.50
CA ALA A 255 -9.61 -5.67 17.01
C ALA A 255 -8.87 -5.86 15.67
N VAL A 256 -8.48 -7.08 15.35
CA VAL A 256 -7.64 -7.43 14.21
C VAL A 256 -8.10 -8.74 13.60
N ASN A 257 -8.06 -8.80 12.28
CA ASN A 257 -8.24 -10.00 11.48
C ASN A 257 -6.87 -10.40 10.91
N THR A 258 -6.45 -11.65 11.14
CA THR A 258 -5.20 -12.23 10.65
C THR A 258 -5.42 -13.36 9.64
N ASP A 259 -6.66 -13.58 9.17
CA ASP A 259 -7.06 -14.70 8.29
C ASP A 259 -6.50 -14.59 6.85
N TYR A 260 -5.46 -13.80 6.61
CA TYR A 260 -4.85 -13.62 5.28
C TYR A 260 -3.70 -14.60 5.03
N PHE A 261 -2.67 -14.57 5.89
CA PHE A 261 -1.47 -15.39 5.76
C PHE A 261 -1.17 -16.18 7.05
N GLY A 262 -2.13 -16.26 7.98
CA GLY A 262 -2.03 -16.96 9.23
C GLY A 262 -1.68 -16.06 10.43
N GLU A 263 -1.64 -16.68 11.59
CA GLU A 263 -1.36 -16.00 12.85
C GLU A 263 0.08 -15.47 12.93
N LEU A 264 0.23 -14.30 13.52
CA LEU A 264 1.51 -13.67 13.78
C LEU A 264 1.90 -13.82 15.25
N GLY A 265 3.16 -14.13 15.49
CA GLY A 265 3.70 -14.18 16.84
C GLY A 265 3.74 -12.81 17.53
N PRO A 266 3.84 -12.79 18.87
CA PRO A 266 3.88 -11.54 19.64
C PRO A 266 5.13 -10.69 19.36
N ASP A 267 6.16 -11.28 18.77
CA ASP A 267 7.36 -10.57 18.29
C ASP A 267 7.10 -9.74 17.02
N ARG A 268 5.96 -9.95 16.33
CA ARG A 268 5.62 -9.29 15.08
C ARG A 268 4.30 -8.50 15.11
N LEU A 269 3.36 -8.92 15.95
CA LEU A 269 2.05 -8.30 16.11
C LEU A 269 1.77 -8.05 17.59
N ALA A 270 1.51 -6.81 17.95
CA ALA A 270 1.07 -6.44 19.28
C ALA A 270 -0.28 -5.71 19.20
N VAL A 271 -1.23 -6.15 20.01
CA VAL A 271 -2.59 -5.59 20.07
C VAL A 271 -2.84 -5.04 21.46
N THR A 272 -3.20 -3.77 21.54
CA THR A 272 -3.59 -3.07 22.77
C THR A 272 -5.03 -2.59 22.66
N ASP A 273 -5.59 -2.05 23.73
CA ASP A 273 -6.92 -1.43 23.69
C ASP A 273 -7.00 -0.20 22.76
N ARG A 274 -5.85 0.43 22.46
CA ARG A 274 -5.74 1.70 21.75
C ARG A 274 -5.22 1.59 20.32
N ALA A 275 -4.42 0.58 20.04
CA ALA A 275 -3.79 0.42 18.72
C ALA A 275 -3.33 -1.01 18.47
N VAL A 276 -3.19 -1.34 17.18
CA VAL A 276 -2.48 -2.50 16.67
C VAL A 276 -1.14 -2.06 16.11
N PHE A 277 -0.09 -2.81 16.41
CA PHE A 277 1.27 -2.58 15.92
C PHE A 277 1.72 -3.82 15.16
N MET A 278 2.28 -3.64 13.97
CA MET A 278 2.84 -4.74 13.18
C MET A 278 4.22 -4.34 12.63
N LYS A 279 5.19 -5.25 12.69
CA LYS A 279 6.49 -5.02 12.05
C LYS A 279 6.33 -4.90 10.53
N ALA A 280 6.95 -3.87 9.96
CA ALA A 280 7.02 -3.61 8.53
C ALA A 280 8.48 -3.69 8.06
N ASP A 281 9.14 -4.82 8.36
CA ASP A 281 10.58 -5.03 8.27
C ASP A 281 11.01 -5.81 7.02
N GLY A 282 10.06 -6.31 6.21
CA GLY A 282 10.35 -7.11 5.04
C GLY A 282 10.84 -8.54 5.33
N ALA A 283 10.79 -8.98 6.58
CA ALA A 283 11.36 -10.26 7.00
C ALA A 283 10.39 -11.43 6.94
N PHE A 284 9.08 -11.16 6.91
CA PHE A 284 8.05 -12.20 6.91
C PHE A 284 6.77 -11.68 6.27
N ARG A 285 6.21 -12.38 5.27
CA ARG A 285 4.97 -11.99 4.63
C ARG A 285 3.81 -12.08 5.60
N SER A 286 3.16 -10.94 5.81
CA SER A 286 2.05 -10.82 6.76
C SER A 286 1.05 -9.77 6.32
N LYS A 287 -0.22 -9.99 6.65
CA LYS A 287 -1.30 -9.03 6.42
C LYS A 287 -2.28 -9.09 7.59
N ILE A 288 -2.71 -7.91 8.01
CA ILE A 288 -3.77 -7.76 9.00
C ILE A 288 -4.90 -6.89 8.44
N GLY A 289 -6.10 -7.10 8.95
CA GLY A 289 -7.26 -6.27 8.66
C GLY A 289 -7.87 -5.72 9.95
N ILE A 290 -8.41 -4.51 9.88
CA ILE A 290 -9.12 -3.86 10.97
C ILE A 290 -10.56 -3.66 10.55
N PRO A 291 -11.52 -4.29 11.23
CA PRO A 291 -12.92 -4.21 10.88
C PRO A 291 -13.46 -2.79 11.08
N PRO A 292 -14.51 -2.39 10.34
CA PRO A 292 -15.04 -1.02 10.40
C PRO A 292 -15.53 -0.63 11.80
N SER A 293 -15.92 -1.58 12.65
CA SER A 293 -16.35 -1.33 14.03
C SER A 293 -15.22 -0.88 14.96
N ARG A 294 -13.98 -1.21 14.62
CA ARG A 294 -12.79 -0.90 15.44
C ARG A 294 -11.88 0.13 14.76
N SER A 295 -12.08 0.40 13.47
CA SER A 295 -11.21 1.30 12.71
C SER A 295 -11.53 2.78 12.97
N THR A 296 -10.49 3.58 13.20
CA THR A 296 -10.55 5.04 13.19
C THR A 296 -10.47 5.62 11.77
N GLY A 297 -10.21 4.80 10.76
CA GLY A 297 -9.89 5.22 9.39
C GLY A 297 -8.45 5.68 9.19
N VAL A 298 -7.60 5.48 10.17
CA VAL A 298 -6.18 5.85 10.14
C VAL A 298 -5.31 4.60 10.16
N ALA A 299 -4.28 4.57 9.32
CA ALA A 299 -3.12 3.71 9.48
C ALA A 299 -1.85 4.52 9.26
N ALA A 300 -0.79 4.16 9.96
CA ALA A 300 0.48 4.85 9.88
C ALA A 300 1.66 3.86 9.92
N ALA A 301 2.84 4.34 9.56
CA ALA A 301 4.09 3.66 9.82
C ALA A 301 5.16 4.68 10.24
N TYR A 302 5.96 4.31 11.20
CA TYR A 302 7.09 5.10 11.64
C TYR A 302 8.40 4.38 11.33
N ASP A 303 9.28 5.10 10.65
CA ASP A 303 10.66 4.68 10.36
C ASP A 303 11.63 5.55 11.14
N PRO A 304 12.19 5.06 12.26
CA PRO A 304 13.10 5.85 13.06
C PRO A 304 14.44 6.14 12.34
N SER A 305 14.86 5.27 11.44
CA SER A 305 16.13 5.43 10.71
C SER A 305 16.09 6.60 9.71
N ARG A 306 14.91 6.87 9.14
CA ARG A 306 14.66 7.97 8.20
C ARG A 306 14.01 9.18 8.85
N GLY A 307 13.63 9.07 10.15
CA GLY A 307 12.83 10.08 10.83
C GLY A 307 11.53 10.36 10.07
N LEU A 308 10.87 9.31 9.58
CA LEU A 308 9.73 9.42 8.69
C LEU A 308 8.48 8.82 9.33
N LEU A 309 7.43 9.63 9.44
CA LEU A 309 6.08 9.21 9.82
C LEU A 309 5.17 9.31 8.59
N THR A 310 4.75 8.16 8.08
CA THR A 310 3.78 8.01 6.97
C THR A 310 2.41 7.75 7.56
N ILE A 311 1.38 8.45 7.08
CA ILE A 311 0.00 8.31 7.57
C ILE A 311 -0.94 8.26 6.37
N ILE A 312 -1.83 7.28 6.33
CA ILE A 312 -3.05 7.33 5.53
C ILE A 312 -4.24 7.63 6.44
N HIS A 313 -5.17 8.43 5.95
CA HIS A 313 -6.38 8.79 6.67
C HIS A 313 -7.57 8.85 5.72
N THR A 314 -8.53 7.97 5.94
CA THR A 314 -9.86 8.04 5.34
C THR A 314 -10.88 8.39 6.42
N LEU A 315 -11.98 9.04 6.02
CA LEU A 315 -13.06 9.37 6.96
C LEU A 315 -14.12 8.28 6.88
N PRO A 316 -14.17 7.33 7.82
CA PRO A 316 -15.22 6.34 7.85
C PRO A 316 -16.58 7.02 8.03
N HIS A 317 -17.59 6.45 7.40
CA HIS A 317 -18.97 6.87 7.70
C HIS A 317 -19.24 6.67 9.21
N PRO A 318 -19.97 7.57 9.90
CA PRO A 318 -20.27 7.43 11.33
C PRO A 318 -20.87 6.08 11.73
N ASN A 319 -21.61 5.44 10.81
CA ASN A 319 -22.19 4.11 10.96
C ASN A 319 -21.45 3.06 10.13
N ALA A 320 -20.12 3.16 9.99
CA ALA A 320 -19.34 2.26 9.14
C ALA A 320 -19.57 0.78 9.43
N SER A 321 -19.76 0.43 10.71
CA SER A 321 -20.05 -0.95 11.14
C SER A 321 -21.39 -1.51 10.66
N SER A 322 -22.30 -0.67 10.17
CA SER A 322 -23.60 -1.12 9.60
C SER A 322 -23.56 -1.32 8.08
N PHE A 323 -22.44 -0.99 7.44
CA PHE A 323 -22.26 -1.17 6.00
C PHE A 323 -21.48 -2.45 5.68
N PRO A 324 -21.76 -3.07 4.53
CA PRO A 324 -20.98 -4.20 4.03
C PRO A 324 -19.57 -3.74 3.60
N TYR A 325 -18.55 -4.53 3.93
CA TYR A 325 -17.19 -4.41 3.42
C TYR A 325 -16.77 -5.76 2.82
N VAL A 326 -16.20 -5.77 1.63
CA VAL A 326 -15.83 -7.03 0.97
C VAL A 326 -14.71 -7.75 1.72
N ARG A 327 -14.84 -9.07 1.82
CA ARG A 327 -13.73 -9.95 2.20
C ARG A 327 -12.90 -10.28 0.96
N SER A 328 -11.58 -10.27 1.13
CA SER A 328 -10.63 -10.42 0.01
C SER A 328 -9.68 -11.62 0.15
N GLN A 329 -9.86 -12.45 1.18
CA GLN A 329 -9.08 -13.70 1.32
C GLN A 329 -9.36 -14.65 0.15
N TRP A 330 -8.37 -15.44 -0.23
CA TRP A 330 -8.41 -16.33 -1.40
C TRP A 330 -9.16 -17.63 -1.11
N MET A 331 -10.43 -17.50 -0.78
CA MET A 331 -11.36 -18.61 -0.52
C MET A 331 -12.79 -18.11 -0.64
N ASP A 332 -13.74 -19.02 -0.83
CA ASP A 332 -15.17 -18.68 -0.72
C ASP A 332 -15.55 -18.40 0.73
N HIS A 333 -16.41 -17.41 0.94
CA HIS A 333 -16.81 -16.93 2.26
C HIS A 333 -18.30 -17.17 2.49
N GLU A 334 -18.66 -17.69 3.67
CA GLU A 334 -20.06 -17.71 4.11
C GLU A 334 -20.65 -16.28 4.21
N ASN A 335 -19.83 -15.34 4.71
CA ASN A 335 -20.20 -13.93 4.87
C ASN A 335 -19.23 -13.05 4.07
N PRO A 336 -19.41 -12.87 2.75
CA PRO A 336 -18.45 -12.18 1.88
C PRO A 336 -18.36 -10.67 2.11
N TYR A 337 -19.23 -10.10 2.95
CA TYR A 337 -19.33 -8.68 3.24
C TYR A 337 -19.00 -8.30 4.69
N GLN A 338 -18.27 -9.17 5.40
CA GLN A 338 -17.71 -8.90 6.73
C GLN A 338 -16.19 -8.70 6.64
N GLY A 339 -15.77 -7.83 5.74
CA GLY A 339 -14.37 -7.49 5.51
C GLY A 339 -13.89 -6.31 6.34
N ASP A 340 -12.70 -5.84 5.99
CA ASP A 340 -11.94 -4.84 6.73
C ASP A 340 -11.96 -3.48 6.05
N LEU A 341 -11.91 -2.40 6.85
CA LEU A 341 -11.81 -1.02 6.37
C LEU A 341 -10.36 -0.62 6.14
N ILE A 342 -9.47 -1.04 7.04
CA ILE A 342 -8.03 -0.80 6.95
C ILE A 342 -7.32 -2.15 6.85
N ASN A 343 -6.34 -2.24 5.96
CA ASN A 343 -5.40 -3.35 5.95
C ASN A 343 -3.97 -2.81 6.06
N VAL A 344 -3.10 -3.64 6.61
CA VAL A 344 -1.65 -3.43 6.60
C VAL A 344 -1.00 -4.70 6.11
N TYR A 345 -0.11 -4.56 5.14
CA TYR A 345 0.67 -5.66 4.58
C TYR A 345 2.16 -5.41 4.77
N ASN A 346 2.90 -6.42 5.14
CA ASN A 346 4.36 -6.42 5.12
C ASN A 346 4.84 -7.52 4.19
N ASP A 347 5.61 -7.17 3.16
CA ASP A 347 6.19 -8.16 2.29
C ASP A 347 7.38 -8.86 2.94
N GLY A 348 7.66 -10.06 2.45
CA GLY A 348 8.73 -10.90 2.95
C GLY A 348 8.66 -12.28 2.31
N PRO A 349 9.62 -13.15 2.58
CA PRO A 349 9.56 -14.52 2.12
C PRO A 349 8.35 -15.24 2.75
N THR A 350 7.68 -16.07 1.95
CA THR A 350 6.61 -16.98 2.44
C THR A 350 7.19 -18.21 3.11
N THR A 351 8.36 -18.63 2.63
CA THR A 351 9.12 -19.78 3.13
C THR A 351 10.59 -19.38 3.25
N PRO A 352 11.33 -19.85 4.25
CA PRO A 352 12.76 -19.57 4.35
C PRO A 352 13.52 -19.89 3.06
N GLY A 353 14.20 -18.89 2.50
CA GLY A 353 15.00 -19.02 1.27
C GLY A 353 14.26 -18.64 -0.03
N GLU A 354 12.95 -18.41 0.00
CA GLU A 354 12.24 -17.83 -1.14
C GLU A 354 12.41 -16.31 -1.22
N PRO A 355 12.46 -15.74 -2.42
CA PRO A 355 12.53 -14.29 -2.56
C PRO A 355 11.18 -13.65 -2.20
N PRO A 356 11.18 -12.47 -1.56
CA PRO A 356 9.98 -11.64 -1.39
C PRO A 356 9.53 -11.08 -2.77
N LEU A 357 8.32 -10.51 -2.82
CA LEU A 357 7.84 -9.78 -3.99
C LEU A 357 8.63 -8.48 -4.18
N GLY A 358 9.08 -7.86 -3.08
CA GLY A 358 9.90 -6.66 -3.08
C GLY A 358 10.13 -6.09 -1.68
N PRO A 359 11.00 -5.07 -1.56
CA PRO A 359 11.30 -4.46 -0.27
C PRO A 359 10.25 -3.37 0.09
N PHE A 360 9.01 -3.79 0.42
CA PHE A 360 7.92 -2.87 0.72
C PHE A 360 6.98 -3.36 1.83
N TYR A 361 6.22 -2.42 2.37
CA TYR A 361 5.00 -2.66 3.13
C TYR A 361 3.85 -1.84 2.51
N GLU A 362 2.61 -2.17 2.85
CA GLU A 362 1.44 -1.44 2.38
C GLU A 362 0.58 -0.93 3.54
N LEU A 363 0.03 0.26 3.33
CA LEU A 363 -1.10 0.79 4.09
C LEU A 363 -2.27 0.91 3.13
N GLU A 364 -3.41 0.32 3.50
CA GLU A 364 -4.54 0.15 2.60
C GLU A 364 -5.83 0.63 3.26
N SER A 365 -6.73 1.22 2.47
CA SER A 365 -8.08 1.54 2.91
C SER A 365 -9.13 1.08 1.91
N SER A 366 -10.30 0.66 2.41
CA SER A 366 -11.44 0.21 1.61
C SER A 366 -12.68 1.05 1.91
N SER A 367 -13.46 1.35 0.85
CA SER A 367 -14.81 1.86 1.01
C SER A 367 -15.77 0.75 1.43
N PRO A 368 -16.96 1.08 1.96
CA PRO A 368 -18.07 0.13 1.96
C PRO A 368 -18.34 -0.41 0.55
N ALA A 369 -18.93 -1.60 0.46
CA ALA A 369 -19.40 -2.20 -0.79
C ALA A 369 -20.93 -2.05 -0.84
N LEU A 370 -21.40 -0.93 -1.35
CA LEU A 370 -22.82 -0.60 -1.31
C LEU A 370 -23.60 -1.22 -2.49
N PRO A 371 -24.83 -1.70 -2.26
CA PRO A 371 -25.74 -2.00 -3.35
C PRO A 371 -26.15 -0.67 -4.04
N LEU A 372 -25.77 -0.52 -5.30
CA LEU A 372 -26.00 0.69 -6.06
C LEU A 372 -27.05 0.47 -7.16
N ASN A 373 -28.11 1.27 -7.18
CA ASN A 373 -28.98 1.37 -8.35
C ASN A 373 -28.25 2.04 -9.53
N PRO A 374 -28.71 1.85 -10.77
CA PRO A 374 -28.18 2.58 -11.92
C PRO A 374 -28.11 4.09 -11.65
N GLY A 375 -26.94 4.69 -11.89
CA GLY A 375 -26.66 6.11 -11.65
C GLY A 375 -26.28 6.48 -10.21
N GLN A 376 -26.37 5.58 -9.24
CA GLN A 376 -25.90 5.84 -7.88
C GLN A 376 -24.37 5.75 -7.79
N ILE A 377 -23.81 6.49 -6.85
CA ILE A 377 -22.36 6.73 -6.70
C ILE A 377 -21.88 6.24 -5.34
N LEU A 378 -20.77 5.53 -5.34
CA LEU A 378 -19.96 5.24 -4.16
C LEU A 378 -18.71 6.15 -4.18
N VAL A 379 -18.39 6.77 -3.05
CA VAL A 379 -17.24 7.67 -2.92
C VAL A 379 -16.29 7.15 -1.84
N HIS A 380 -15.00 7.25 -2.10
CA HIS A 380 -13.93 6.98 -1.13
C HIS A 380 -12.84 8.03 -1.22
N THR A 381 -12.54 8.69 -0.11
CA THR A 381 -11.53 9.74 -0.01
C THR A 381 -10.43 9.29 0.93
N GLN A 382 -9.17 9.43 0.51
CA GLN A 382 -8.00 9.18 1.33
C GLN A 382 -7.06 10.39 1.30
N LYS A 383 -6.47 10.70 2.44
CA LYS A 383 -5.28 11.56 2.56
C LYS A 383 -4.08 10.69 2.83
N THR A 384 -3.00 10.93 2.12
CA THR A 384 -1.68 10.33 2.38
C THR A 384 -0.72 11.44 2.76
N MET A 385 -0.02 11.27 3.87
CA MET A 385 0.81 12.31 4.48
C MET A 385 2.14 11.73 4.92
N HIS A 386 3.21 12.43 4.63
CA HIS A 386 4.55 12.11 5.09
C HIS A 386 5.08 13.28 5.87
N PHE A 387 5.51 13.04 7.10
CA PHE A 387 6.18 14.00 7.96
C PHE A 387 7.59 13.49 8.27
N ARG A 388 8.59 14.30 8.01
CA ARG A 388 9.98 13.95 8.27
C ARG A 388 10.65 14.94 9.19
N GLY A 389 11.32 14.43 10.23
CA GLY A 389 12.02 15.23 11.22
C GLY A 389 12.59 14.37 12.34
N ALA A 390 13.20 15.00 13.32
CA ALA A 390 13.61 14.31 14.54
C ALA A 390 12.37 13.76 15.29
N GLN A 391 12.50 12.59 15.91
CA GLN A 391 11.41 11.93 16.64
C GLN A 391 10.66 12.89 17.58
N ALA A 392 11.39 13.70 18.35
CA ALA A 392 10.80 14.68 19.27
C ALA A 392 9.94 15.75 18.58
N ALA A 393 10.25 16.08 17.31
CA ALA A 393 9.44 17.01 16.53
C ALA A 393 8.22 16.32 15.88
N LEU A 394 8.28 15.02 15.61
CA LEU A 394 7.18 14.22 15.11
C LEU A 394 6.20 13.78 16.20
N GLU A 395 6.64 13.73 17.44
CA GLU A 395 5.84 13.29 18.61
C GLU A 395 4.49 13.98 18.72
N PRO A 396 4.36 15.33 18.63
CA PRO A 396 3.06 16.01 18.69
C PRO A 396 2.08 15.58 17.57
N ILE A 397 2.61 15.27 16.38
CA ILE A 397 1.82 14.80 15.24
C ILE A 397 1.29 13.39 15.52
N ALA A 398 2.15 12.48 15.97
CA ALA A 398 1.78 11.12 16.32
C ALA A 398 0.75 11.10 17.47
N GLN A 399 0.98 11.86 18.52
CA GLN A 399 0.04 11.99 19.64
C GLN A 399 -1.33 12.49 19.16
N LYS A 400 -1.36 13.51 18.29
CA LYS A 400 -2.59 14.11 17.81
C LYS A 400 -3.39 13.19 16.90
N ILE A 401 -2.73 12.52 15.94
CA ILE A 401 -3.42 11.72 14.91
C ILE A 401 -3.61 10.27 15.36
N LEU A 402 -2.61 9.70 16.04
CA LEU A 402 -2.59 8.28 16.40
C LEU A 402 -2.95 8.04 17.87
N GLY A 403 -2.86 9.06 18.72
CA GLY A 403 -2.97 8.91 20.16
C GLY A 403 -1.86 8.07 20.80
N ILE A 404 -0.72 7.92 20.10
CA ILE A 404 0.40 7.05 20.45
C ILE A 404 1.68 7.87 20.55
N SER A 405 2.55 7.52 21.52
CA SER A 405 3.91 8.05 21.61
C SER A 405 4.86 7.27 20.71
N LEU A 406 5.64 7.95 19.89
CA LEU A 406 6.71 7.33 19.09
C LEU A 406 7.85 6.81 19.98
N ALA A 407 8.05 7.39 21.17
CA ALA A 407 9.07 6.95 22.11
C ALA A 407 8.78 5.54 22.68
N ASP A 408 7.50 5.16 22.76
CA ASP A 408 7.08 3.87 23.32
C ASP A 408 7.22 2.72 22.32
N LEU A 409 7.36 3.01 21.01
CA LEU A 409 7.38 1.99 19.95
C LEU A 409 8.52 0.98 20.08
N GLY A 410 9.68 1.40 20.60
CA GLY A 410 10.82 0.50 20.82
C GLY A 410 10.57 -0.64 21.80
N SER A 411 9.56 -0.50 22.67
CA SER A 411 9.21 -1.50 23.69
C SER A 411 7.96 -2.34 23.35
N VAL A 412 7.25 -2.01 22.27
CA VAL A 412 5.94 -2.62 21.94
C VAL A 412 6.01 -4.15 21.78
N PHE A 413 7.09 -4.67 21.22
CA PHE A 413 7.29 -6.11 21.01
C PHE A 413 8.15 -6.78 22.10
N SER A 414 8.66 -6.01 23.10
CA SER A 414 9.56 -6.52 24.12
C SER A 414 8.86 -7.00 25.39
N ASN A 415 7.58 -6.70 25.55
CA ASN A 415 6.80 -6.94 26.76
C ASN A 415 5.78 -8.08 26.62
N ASN A 416 5.87 -8.91 25.57
CA ASN A 416 4.98 -10.02 25.33
C ASN A 416 5.66 -11.39 25.44
#